data_669e5dcf4506435255481fdd41788f03
#
_entry.id   669e5dcf4506435255481fdd41788f03
#
_cell.length_a   1.000
_cell.length_b   1.000
_cell.length_c   1.000
_cell.angle_alpha   90.00
_cell.angle_beta   90.00
_cell.angle_gamma   90.00
#
_symmetry.space_group_name_H-M   'P 1'
#
loop_
_entity.id
_entity.type
_entity.pdbx_description
1 polymer ?
#
loop_
_entity_poly.entity_id
_entity_poly.type
_entity_poly.pdbx_seq_one_letter_code
_entity_poly.pdbx_strand_id
1 'polypeptide(L)'
;MDVKICFLHRNTISFLAEKAKIPNFVVAFMSAAPVNESCESGHKLISIMKNHVLSAALVATLLGIATLAQAQTPKKVKYTFTEASDLTLIGKLFPDTPNPYHRIDTVKHKGFTKYENLQVRQSSGIAVVFNTNSTTISVKTEFGYLDNKTNTGDYSSHGYDLYIKKDGKWLWAAAGCAPIGKEEGYNHVLIKNMDASEKECLLYIPLFSEENSIKIGVQEGATMTKGEAPFRHRVGIFGSSYTHGTSTSRPGMTYPAQFTRMTGIQLLSIACSGNCKLQSYFADALVDADAEAFIFDAFSNPTPEMIKERLFPFIEKLNAAHPGKPLIFQHTIYREKRNFDLSNDKAEQAKMDMADSLMKIAVKKYPDVYYVTTTNATDPAHDSSVDGVHPGDHGYTLWAESIRKPILKILKKYGIK
;
A
#
# COMPACT_ATOMS: atom_id res chain seq x y z
N MET A 1 -38.99 -52.41 28.22
CA MET A 1 -39.63 -51.07 28.07
C MET A 1 -38.59 -49.94 28.11
N ASP A 2 -37.39 -50.22 28.58
CA ASP A 2 -36.38 -49.19 28.91
C ASP A 2 -35.46 -48.72 27.73
N VAL A 3 -35.26 -49.57 26.74
CA VAL A 3 -34.41 -49.22 25.57
C VAL A 3 -35.03 -48.17 24.65
N LYS A 4 -36.39 -48.11 24.56
CA LYS A 4 -37.14 -47.11 23.79
C LYS A 4 -37.08 -45.69 24.40
N ILE A 5 -37.06 -45.61 25.75
CA ILE A 5 -36.97 -44.36 26.46
C ILE A 5 -35.60 -43.71 26.31
N CYS A 6 -34.53 -44.50 26.30
CA CYS A 6 -33.17 -44.02 26.14
C CYS A 6 -32.92 -43.46 24.69
N PHE A 7 -33.47 -44.09 23.66
CA PHE A 7 -33.38 -43.65 22.26
C PHE A 7 -34.22 -42.37 22.02
N LEU A 8 -35.39 -42.26 22.63
CA LEU A 8 -36.19 -41.06 22.54
C LEU A 8 -35.48 -39.84 23.18
N HIS A 9 -34.76 -40.08 24.28
CA HIS A 9 -34.05 -39.01 24.98
C HIS A 9 -32.86 -38.44 24.16
N ARG A 10 -32.08 -39.29 23.49
CA ARG A 10 -31.00 -38.85 22.60
C ARG A 10 -31.49 -38.07 21.38
N ASN A 11 -32.54 -38.57 20.74
CA ASN A 11 -33.12 -37.87 19.57
C ASN A 11 -33.77 -36.55 19.96
N THR A 12 -34.37 -36.45 21.15
CA THR A 12 -34.97 -35.21 21.65
C THR A 12 -33.92 -34.17 21.99
N ILE A 13 -32.78 -34.57 22.57
CA ILE A 13 -31.67 -33.66 22.88
C ILE A 13 -31.02 -33.16 21.60
N SER A 14 -30.78 -34.02 20.60
CA SER A 14 -30.22 -33.64 19.30
C SER A 14 -31.17 -32.68 18.55
N PHE A 15 -32.44 -32.94 18.54
CA PHE A 15 -33.46 -32.08 17.90
C PHE A 15 -33.56 -30.70 18.54
N LEU A 16 -33.50 -30.64 19.89
CA LEU A 16 -33.51 -29.36 20.62
C LEU A 16 -32.22 -28.57 20.44
N ALA A 17 -31.07 -29.27 20.36
CA ALA A 17 -29.78 -28.66 20.11
C ALA A 17 -29.69 -28.05 18.69
N GLU A 18 -30.27 -28.70 17.70
CA GLU A 18 -30.32 -28.20 16.30
C GLU A 18 -31.21 -26.95 16.20
N LYS A 19 -32.37 -26.93 16.84
CA LYS A 19 -33.24 -25.73 16.90
C LYS A 19 -32.59 -24.55 17.63
N ALA A 20 -31.83 -24.82 18.68
CA ALA A 20 -31.14 -23.78 19.46
C ALA A 20 -29.82 -23.32 18.88
N LYS A 21 -29.34 -23.87 17.74
CA LYS A 21 -28.01 -23.61 17.13
C LYS A 21 -26.85 -23.77 18.13
N ILE A 22 -26.91 -24.78 19.00
CA ILE A 22 -25.85 -25.07 19.97
C ILE A 22 -24.68 -25.74 19.24
N PRO A 23 -23.42 -25.33 19.45
CA PRO A 23 -22.26 -25.95 18.82
C PRO A 23 -22.15 -27.45 19.13
N ASN A 24 -21.79 -28.27 18.14
CA ASN A 24 -21.66 -29.75 18.24
C ASN A 24 -20.78 -30.22 19.40
N PHE A 25 -19.84 -29.42 19.86
CA PHE A 25 -18.99 -29.69 21.02
C PHE A 25 -19.80 -29.85 22.33
N VAL A 26 -20.83 -29.04 22.55
CA VAL A 26 -21.68 -29.10 23.75
C VAL A 26 -22.57 -30.34 23.72
N VAL A 27 -23.05 -30.72 22.54
CA VAL A 27 -23.89 -31.93 22.35
C VAL A 27 -23.06 -33.19 22.63
N ALA A 28 -21.77 -33.25 22.23
CA ALA A 28 -20.86 -34.36 22.48
C ALA A 28 -20.57 -34.54 23.97
N PHE A 29 -20.46 -33.44 24.73
CA PHE A 29 -20.19 -33.51 26.18
C PHE A 29 -21.40 -34.06 26.98
N MET A 30 -22.61 -33.78 26.53
CA MET A 30 -23.84 -34.26 27.18
C MET A 30 -24.14 -35.74 26.89
N SER A 31 -23.57 -36.31 25.81
CA SER A 31 -23.75 -37.68 25.40
C SER A 31 -22.69 -38.66 25.97
N ALA A 32 -21.65 -38.19 26.64
CA ALA A 32 -20.50 -38.97 27.09
C ALA A 32 -20.58 -39.46 28.57
N ALA A 33 -21.69 -39.20 29.28
CA ALA A 33 -21.82 -39.69 30.64
C ALA A 33 -22.13 -41.18 30.64
N PRO A 34 -21.33 -42.04 31.32
CA PRO A 34 -21.59 -43.48 31.38
C PRO A 34 -22.81 -43.78 32.26
N VAL A 35 -23.75 -44.52 31.72
CA VAL A 35 -24.86 -45.09 32.48
C VAL A 35 -24.37 -46.38 33.10
N ASN A 36 -24.08 -46.39 34.39
CA ASN A 36 -23.77 -47.58 35.14
C ASN A 36 -25.04 -48.20 35.72
N GLU A 37 -25.37 -49.39 35.27
CA GLU A 37 -26.49 -50.18 35.81
C GLU A 37 -26.08 -50.81 37.12
N SER A 38 -26.69 -50.37 38.25
CA SER A 38 -27.06 -51.24 39.38
C SER A 38 -27.97 -50.47 40.32
N CYS A 39 -29.22 -50.92 40.40
CA CYS A 39 -30.26 -50.32 41.19
C CYS A 39 -30.31 -51.02 42.57
N GLU A 40 -29.85 -50.34 43.60
CA GLU A 40 -30.20 -50.74 44.99
C GLU A 40 -30.41 -49.47 45.87
N SER A 41 -31.62 -49.50 46.52
CA SER A 41 -32.08 -48.69 47.65
C SER A 41 -32.41 -47.17 47.46
N GLY A 42 -33.52 -46.73 48.06
CA GLY A 42 -34.15 -45.44 47.94
C GLY A 42 -33.31 -44.20 48.29
N HIS A 43 -32.19 -44.34 48.98
CA HIS A 43 -31.24 -43.25 49.21
C HIS A 43 -30.47 -42.77 47.94
N LYS A 44 -30.29 -43.68 46.97
CA LYS A 44 -29.65 -43.34 45.67
C LYS A 44 -30.61 -42.53 44.78
N LEU A 45 -31.92 -42.75 44.88
CA LEU A 45 -32.91 -42.03 44.08
C LEU A 45 -32.92 -40.50 44.42
N ILE A 46 -32.82 -40.19 45.72
CA ILE A 46 -32.78 -38.78 46.19
C ILE A 46 -31.47 -38.08 45.76
N SER A 47 -30.36 -38.79 45.75
CA SER A 47 -29.07 -38.28 45.28
C SER A 47 -29.06 -38.02 43.75
N ILE A 48 -29.66 -38.95 42.99
CA ILE A 48 -29.82 -38.80 41.52
C ILE A 48 -30.75 -37.62 41.20
N MET A 49 -31.89 -37.45 41.91
CA MET A 49 -32.77 -36.32 41.71
C MET A 49 -32.10 -34.99 42.09
N LYS A 50 -31.30 -34.91 43.18
CA LYS A 50 -30.51 -33.69 43.51
C LYS A 50 -29.49 -33.36 42.43
N ASN A 51 -28.80 -34.31 41.89
CA ASN A 51 -27.84 -34.08 40.83
C ASN A 51 -28.52 -33.63 39.52
N HIS A 52 -29.69 -34.16 39.19
CA HIS A 52 -30.43 -33.72 38.01
C HIS A 52 -31.04 -32.31 38.20
N VAL A 53 -31.47 -31.95 39.40
CA VAL A 53 -31.94 -30.59 39.70
C VAL A 53 -30.78 -29.59 39.65
N LEU A 54 -29.61 -29.95 40.20
CA LEU A 54 -28.39 -29.10 40.07
C LEU A 54 -27.94 -28.96 38.61
N SER A 55 -27.96 -30.06 37.84
CA SER A 55 -27.62 -30.00 36.40
C SER A 55 -28.63 -29.14 35.61
N ALA A 56 -29.93 -29.25 35.89
CA ALA A 56 -30.94 -28.44 35.24
C ALA A 56 -30.82 -26.95 35.62
N ALA A 57 -30.48 -26.64 36.89
CA ALA A 57 -30.22 -25.28 37.34
C ALA A 57 -28.95 -24.70 36.68
N LEU A 58 -27.91 -25.49 36.54
CA LEU A 58 -26.67 -25.08 35.85
C LEU A 58 -26.90 -24.82 34.35
N VAL A 59 -27.69 -25.68 33.70
CA VAL A 59 -28.07 -25.49 32.29
C VAL A 59 -28.97 -24.26 32.12
N ALA A 60 -29.89 -24.02 33.03
CA ALA A 60 -30.75 -22.82 33.01
C ALA A 60 -29.94 -21.53 33.26
N THR A 61 -28.91 -21.60 34.14
CA THR A 61 -28.00 -20.46 34.39
C THR A 61 -27.10 -20.20 33.18
N LEU A 62 -26.59 -21.24 32.55
CA LEU A 62 -25.79 -21.13 31.31
C LEU A 62 -26.62 -20.64 30.13
N LEU A 63 -27.88 -21.05 30.00
CA LEU A 63 -28.83 -20.54 29.02
C LEU A 63 -29.22 -19.09 29.33
N GLY A 64 -29.38 -18.71 30.59
CA GLY A 64 -29.61 -17.33 31.01
C GLY A 64 -28.43 -16.39 30.73
N ILE A 65 -27.20 -16.89 30.92
CA ILE A 65 -25.96 -16.15 30.55
C ILE A 65 -25.82 -16.07 29.04
N ALA A 66 -26.17 -17.11 28.31
CA ALA A 66 -26.13 -17.09 26.82
C ALA A 66 -27.19 -16.15 26.21
N THR A 67 -28.34 -15.93 26.87
CA THR A 67 -29.35 -14.96 26.44
C THR A 67 -29.00 -13.53 26.80
N LEU A 68 -28.22 -13.29 27.87
CA LEU A 68 -27.64 -11.98 28.19
C LEU A 68 -26.48 -11.61 27.28
N ALA A 69 -25.81 -12.59 26.67
CA ALA A 69 -24.86 -12.43 25.59
C ALA A 69 -25.52 -12.41 24.21
N GLN A 70 -26.79 -11.93 24.12
CA GLN A 70 -27.28 -11.49 22.81
C GLN A 70 -26.37 -10.36 22.36
N ALA A 71 -25.38 -10.72 21.54
CA ALA A 71 -24.55 -9.78 20.82
C ALA A 71 -25.53 -8.79 20.16
N GLN A 72 -25.56 -7.56 20.66
CA GLN A 72 -26.22 -6.48 19.95
C GLN A 72 -25.73 -6.57 18.52
N THR A 73 -26.61 -6.83 17.58
CA THR A 73 -26.28 -6.78 16.15
C THR A 73 -25.51 -5.47 15.98
N PRO A 74 -24.25 -5.51 15.54
CA PRO A 74 -23.43 -4.30 15.51
C PRO A 74 -24.18 -3.27 14.69
N LYS A 75 -24.55 -2.14 15.31
CA LYS A 75 -25.22 -1.05 14.60
C LYS A 75 -24.38 -0.74 13.37
N LYS A 76 -25.01 -0.81 12.19
CA LYS A 76 -24.32 -0.51 10.93
C LYS A 76 -23.75 0.91 11.04
N VAL A 77 -22.43 1.04 10.96
CA VAL A 77 -21.75 2.35 11.04
C VAL A 77 -22.25 3.19 9.89
N LYS A 78 -22.75 4.39 10.20
CA LYS A 78 -23.06 5.40 9.20
C LYS A 78 -21.79 6.23 8.97
N TYR A 79 -21.56 6.62 7.72
CA TYR A 79 -20.39 7.38 7.30
C TYR A 79 -20.77 8.73 6.73
N THR A 80 -19.97 9.74 7.09
CA THR A 80 -19.87 11.00 6.38
C THR A 80 -18.67 10.93 5.46
N PHE A 81 -18.82 11.31 4.20
CA PHE A 81 -17.78 11.23 3.17
C PHE A 81 -17.29 12.60 2.78
N THR A 82 -15.98 12.74 2.62
CA THR A 82 -15.31 13.93 2.10
C THR A 82 -14.50 13.53 0.86
N GLU A 83 -14.59 14.31 -0.22
CA GLU A 83 -13.74 14.13 -1.40
C GLU A 83 -12.28 14.38 -1.03
N ALA A 84 -11.39 13.47 -1.41
CA ALA A 84 -9.98 13.53 -1.01
C ALA A 84 -9.27 14.77 -1.59
N SER A 85 -9.72 15.30 -2.74
CA SER A 85 -9.21 16.56 -3.31
C SER A 85 -9.58 17.79 -2.50
N ASP A 86 -10.61 17.71 -1.63
CA ASP A 86 -10.95 18.78 -0.67
C ASP A 86 -10.03 18.78 0.56
N LEU A 87 -9.20 17.75 0.72
CA LEU A 87 -8.19 17.61 1.77
C LEU A 87 -6.81 18.02 1.26
N THR A 88 -5.74 17.70 1.97
CA THR A 88 -4.39 18.05 1.54
C THR A 88 -3.79 16.95 0.70
N LEU A 89 -3.66 17.16 -0.62
CA LEU A 89 -2.93 16.26 -1.51
C LEU A 89 -1.44 16.57 -1.49
N ILE A 90 -0.61 15.55 -1.38
CA ILE A 90 0.85 15.62 -1.48
C ILE A 90 1.36 14.61 -2.50
N GLY A 91 2.64 14.70 -2.89
CA GLY A 91 3.26 13.75 -3.83
C GLY A 91 3.13 14.16 -5.31
N LYS A 92 2.50 15.29 -5.63
CA LYS A 92 2.31 15.77 -7.01
C LYS A 92 3.41 16.72 -7.44
N LEU A 93 4.08 16.39 -8.54
CA LEU A 93 5.04 17.28 -9.18
C LEU A 93 4.31 18.45 -9.91
N PHE A 94 3.20 18.13 -10.58
CA PHE A 94 2.30 19.10 -11.22
C PHE A 94 1.02 19.22 -10.40
N PRO A 95 0.86 20.25 -9.55
CA PRO A 95 -0.31 20.38 -8.68
C PRO A 95 -1.60 20.63 -9.48
N ASP A 96 -1.51 21.42 -10.56
CA ASP A 96 -2.66 21.95 -11.30
C ASP A 96 -3.01 21.05 -12.50
N THR A 97 -3.40 19.81 -12.24
CA THR A 97 -3.94 18.89 -13.26
C THR A 97 -5.47 18.95 -13.26
N PRO A 98 -6.16 18.83 -14.44
CA PRO A 98 -7.63 18.87 -14.50
C PRO A 98 -8.31 17.83 -13.62
N ASN A 99 -7.77 16.61 -13.55
CA ASN A 99 -8.13 15.62 -12.53
C ASN A 99 -7.09 15.70 -11.39
N PRO A 100 -7.52 15.94 -10.12
CA PRO A 100 -6.61 16.14 -8.99
C PRO A 100 -5.71 14.92 -8.69
N TYR A 101 -6.08 13.75 -9.15
CA TYR A 101 -5.33 12.49 -8.94
C TYR A 101 -4.38 12.16 -10.09
N HIS A 102 -4.41 12.90 -11.21
CA HIS A 102 -3.44 12.73 -12.30
C HIS A 102 -2.08 13.33 -11.91
N ARG A 103 -1.01 12.69 -12.34
CA ARG A 103 0.37 13.15 -12.11
C ARG A 103 0.83 14.18 -13.16
N ILE A 104 0.34 14.06 -14.39
CA ILE A 104 0.63 15.00 -15.49
C ILE A 104 -0.67 15.35 -16.21
N ASP A 105 -0.81 16.61 -16.61
CA ASP A 105 -1.84 17.05 -17.55
C ASP A 105 -1.46 16.63 -18.98
N THR A 106 -2.12 15.61 -19.51
CA THR A 106 -1.88 15.07 -20.86
C THR A 106 -2.54 15.89 -21.97
N VAL A 107 -3.33 16.92 -21.61
CA VAL A 107 -3.81 17.92 -22.55
C VAL A 107 -2.75 18.98 -22.80
N LYS A 108 -2.05 19.41 -21.78
CA LYS A 108 -0.95 20.37 -21.85
C LYS A 108 0.32 19.71 -22.41
N HIS A 109 0.75 18.59 -21.84
CA HIS A 109 1.98 17.88 -22.24
C HIS A 109 1.66 16.78 -23.25
N LYS A 110 2.32 16.83 -24.40
CA LYS A 110 2.08 15.95 -25.56
C LYS A 110 3.28 15.02 -25.81
N GLY A 111 3.10 14.08 -26.72
CA GLY A 111 4.15 13.17 -27.16
C GLY A 111 4.11 11.78 -26.52
N PHE A 112 3.32 11.62 -25.47
CA PHE A 112 3.15 10.30 -24.81
C PHE A 112 2.51 9.29 -25.76
N THR A 113 3.02 8.07 -25.77
CA THR A 113 2.34 6.92 -26.38
C THR A 113 0.99 6.70 -25.67
N LYS A 114 0.11 5.92 -26.30
CA LYS A 114 -1.21 5.57 -25.69
C LYS A 114 -1.05 4.99 -24.28
N TYR A 115 -0.06 4.11 -24.06
CA TYR A 115 0.13 3.49 -22.76
C TYR A 115 0.79 4.43 -21.75
N GLU A 116 1.79 5.22 -22.14
CA GLU A 116 2.37 6.25 -21.27
C GLU A 116 1.34 7.28 -20.83
N ASN A 117 0.42 7.66 -21.74
CA ASN A 117 -0.69 8.55 -21.41
C ASN A 117 -1.59 7.98 -20.29
N LEU A 118 -1.87 6.67 -20.31
CA LEU A 118 -2.57 6.01 -19.21
C LEU A 118 -1.73 6.01 -17.92
N GLN A 119 -0.42 5.71 -18.02
CA GLN A 119 0.46 5.62 -16.86
C GLN A 119 0.65 6.95 -16.14
N VAL A 120 0.77 8.07 -16.84
CA VAL A 120 0.95 9.40 -16.20
C VAL A 120 -0.32 9.91 -15.52
N ARG A 121 -1.48 9.30 -15.82
CA ARG A 121 -2.75 9.56 -15.15
C ARG A 121 -2.99 8.67 -13.92
N GLN A 122 -2.19 7.60 -13.75
CA GLN A 122 -2.19 6.81 -12.52
C GLN A 122 -1.62 7.61 -11.34
N SER A 123 -2.06 7.30 -10.13
CA SER A 123 -1.83 8.15 -8.96
C SER A 123 -0.59 7.80 -8.12
N SER A 124 0.32 6.98 -8.66
CA SER A 124 1.52 6.53 -7.93
C SER A 124 2.30 7.68 -7.30
N GLY A 125 2.53 7.60 -6.00
CA GLY A 125 3.27 8.57 -5.20
C GLY A 125 2.40 9.69 -4.61
N ILE A 126 1.12 9.77 -4.97
CA ILE A 126 0.19 10.73 -4.38
C ILE A 126 -0.32 10.17 -3.04
N ALA A 127 -0.52 11.06 -2.08
CA ALA A 127 -1.14 10.73 -0.80
C ALA A 127 -2.04 11.86 -0.31
N VAL A 128 -2.96 11.53 0.59
CA VAL A 128 -3.90 12.46 1.23
C VAL A 128 -3.54 12.61 2.69
N VAL A 129 -3.44 13.86 3.16
CA VAL A 129 -3.18 14.17 4.57
C VAL A 129 -4.42 14.83 5.18
N PHE A 130 -4.89 14.29 6.28
CA PHE A 130 -6.07 14.77 6.98
C PHE A 130 -6.01 14.47 8.48
N ASN A 131 -6.81 15.19 9.25
CA ASN A 131 -7.00 14.93 10.67
C ASN A 131 -8.42 14.43 10.93
N THR A 132 -8.57 13.51 11.90
CA THR A 132 -9.88 12.98 12.30
C THR A 132 -9.86 12.39 13.71
N ASN A 133 -10.97 12.52 14.44
CA ASN A 133 -11.20 11.81 15.70
C ASN A 133 -12.04 10.52 15.50
N SER A 134 -12.28 10.11 14.27
CA SER A 134 -13.08 8.92 13.97
C SER A 134 -12.46 7.64 14.52
N THR A 135 -13.33 6.73 14.97
CA THR A 135 -12.94 5.37 15.35
C THR A 135 -12.86 4.41 14.17
N THR A 136 -13.27 4.87 12.98
CA THR A 136 -13.31 4.08 11.75
C THR A 136 -13.01 4.96 10.56
N ILE A 137 -12.17 4.47 9.63
CA ILE A 137 -11.87 5.12 8.35
C ILE A 137 -12.21 4.14 7.22
N SER A 138 -12.89 4.64 6.20
CA SER A 138 -13.22 3.89 4.98
C SER A 138 -12.93 4.73 3.74
N VAL A 139 -12.90 4.09 2.58
CA VAL A 139 -12.73 4.75 1.28
C VAL A 139 -13.77 4.22 0.28
N LYS A 140 -14.17 5.10 -0.64
CA LYS A 140 -14.92 4.77 -1.86
C LYS A 140 -14.19 5.39 -3.02
N THR A 141 -14.07 4.66 -4.12
CA THR A 141 -13.38 5.13 -5.32
C THR A 141 -14.27 4.98 -6.53
N GLU A 142 -14.22 5.96 -7.41
CA GLU A 142 -14.71 5.87 -8.79
C GLU A 142 -13.46 5.81 -9.67
N PHE A 143 -13.24 4.66 -10.30
CA PHE A 143 -12.05 4.43 -11.09
C PHE A 143 -12.25 4.86 -12.56
N GLY A 144 -11.17 5.30 -13.19
CA GLY A 144 -11.06 5.38 -14.63
C GLY A 144 -10.44 4.10 -15.20
N TYR A 145 -9.13 4.09 -15.37
CA TYR A 145 -8.38 2.94 -15.86
C TYR A 145 -7.78 2.12 -14.71
N LEU A 146 -7.98 0.79 -14.75
CA LEU A 146 -7.37 -0.18 -13.85
C LEU A 146 -6.30 -0.98 -14.61
N ASP A 147 -5.05 -0.92 -14.18
CA ASP A 147 -3.94 -1.67 -14.77
C ASP A 147 -3.70 -2.95 -13.97
N ASN A 148 -4.22 -4.07 -14.47
CA ASN A 148 -4.07 -5.37 -13.84
C ASN A 148 -2.70 -5.97 -14.18
N LYS A 149 -1.84 -6.09 -13.18
CA LYS A 149 -0.48 -6.63 -13.30
C LYS A 149 -0.37 -7.98 -12.62
N THR A 150 0.32 -8.94 -13.27
CA THR A 150 0.52 -10.27 -12.71
C THR A 150 1.56 -10.30 -11.59
N ASN A 151 2.44 -9.31 -11.53
CA ASN A 151 3.52 -9.19 -10.55
C ASN A 151 3.29 -8.10 -9.50
N THR A 152 2.06 -7.57 -9.38
CA THR A 152 1.70 -6.55 -8.39
C THR A 152 0.29 -6.86 -7.87
N GLY A 153 0.16 -7.07 -6.57
CA GLY A 153 -1.11 -7.42 -5.97
C GLY A 153 -2.09 -6.25 -5.90
N ASP A 154 -3.38 -6.56 -5.68
CA ASP A 154 -4.47 -5.57 -5.68
C ASP A 154 -4.32 -4.49 -4.63
N TYR A 155 -3.76 -4.80 -3.45
CA TYR A 155 -3.49 -3.82 -2.40
C TYR A 155 -2.55 -2.71 -2.84
N SER A 156 -1.63 -2.99 -3.75
CA SER A 156 -0.71 -2.02 -4.32
C SER A 156 -1.28 -1.35 -5.56
N SER A 157 -1.93 -2.16 -6.44
CA SER A 157 -2.43 -1.67 -7.72
C SER A 157 -3.64 -0.75 -7.56
N HIS A 158 -4.61 -1.14 -6.75
CA HIS A 158 -5.93 -0.51 -6.62
C HIS A 158 -6.28 -0.14 -5.17
N GLY A 159 -5.38 -0.41 -4.22
CA GLY A 159 -5.63 -0.27 -2.80
C GLY A 159 -5.02 0.98 -2.19
N TYR A 160 -5.30 1.13 -0.92
CA TYR A 160 -4.92 2.25 -0.07
C TYR A 160 -4.00 1.79 1.04
N ASP A 161 -3.11 2.67 1.50
CA ASP A 161 -2.13 2.38 2.55
C ASP A 161 -2.09 3.52 3.56
N LEU A 162 -2.65 3.27 4.76
CA LEU A 162 -2.87 4.26 5.81
C LEU A 162 -1.75 4.21 6.85
N TYR A 163 -1.18 5.36 7.11
CA TYR A 163 -0.30 5.64 8.24
C TYR A 163 -0.96 6.65 9.17
N ILE A 164 -0.79 6.46 10.47
CA ILE A 164 -1.24 7.40 11.51
C ILE A 164 -0.02 7.84 12.30
N LYS A 165 0.07 9.14 12.59
CA LYS A 165 1.17 9.70 13.34
C LYS A 165 1.00 9.43 14.83
N LYS A 166 2.00 8.84 15.45
CA LYS A 166 2.07 8.58 16.90
C LYS A 166 3.48 8.86 17.38
N ASP A 167 3.60 9.62 18.46
CA ASP A 167 4.88 10.00 19.05
C ASP A 167 5.86 10.60 18.02
N GLY A 168 5.34 11.44 17.13
CA GLY A 168 6.10 12.11 16.08
C GLY A 168 6.49 11.22 14.88
N LYS A 169 6.10 9.94 14.85
CA LYS A 169 6.44 8.97 13.79
C LYS A 169 5.19 8.52 13.05
N TRP A 170 5.32 8.35 11.72
CA TRP A 170 4.30 7.70 10.90
C TRP A 170 4.36 6.19 11.11
N LEU A 171 3.36 5.64 11.82
CA LEU A 171 3.21 4.21 12.01
C LEU A 171 2.19 3.68 11.02
N TRP A 172 2.46 2.51 10.47
CA TRP A 172 1.49 1.81 9.64
C TRP A 172 0.25 1.44 10.45
N ALA A 173 -0.93 1.74 9.89
CA ALA A 173 -2.20 1.51 10.54
C ALA A 173 -3.04 0.46 9.83
N ALA A 174 -3.16 0.57 8.50
CA ALA A 174 -3.97 -0.36 7.71
C ALA A 174 -3.64 -0.26 6.22
N ALA A 175 -3.93 -1.31 5.48
CA ALA A 175 -3.99 -1.29 4.03
C ALA A 175 -5.17 -2.13 3.55
N GLY A 176 -5.67 -1.84 2.34
CA GLY A 176 -6.75 -2.62 1.77
C GLY A 176 -7.25 -2.06 0.45
N CYS A 177 -8.00 -2.90 -0.27
CA CYS A 177 -8.68 -2.56 -1.51
C CYS A 177 -10.12 -3.09 -1.49
N ALA A 178 -10.93 -2.64 -2.43
CA ALA A 178 -12.24 -3.25 -2.67
C ALA A 178 -12.06 -4.71 -3.15
N PRO A 179 -13.04 -5.60 -2.91
CA PRO A 179 -13.01 -6.95 -3.47
C PRO A 179 -13.01 -6.92 -5.00
N ILE A 180 -12.28 -7.84 -5.63
CA ILE A 180 -12.20 -7.98 -7.09
C ILE A 180 -13.59 -8.03 -7.71
N GLY A 181 -13.82 -7.23 -8.76
CA GLY A 181 -15.10 -7.10 -9.46
C GLY A 181 -16.18 -6.30 -8.70
N LYS A 182 -15.81 -5.64 -7.61
CA LYS A 182 -16.69 -4.76 -6.82
C LYS A 182 -16.01 -3.41 -6.49
N GLU A 183 -15.05 -3.03 -7.29
CA GLU A 183 -14.20 -1.85 -7.02
C GLU A 183 -15.02 -0.57 -7.04
N GLU A 184 -15.91 -0.44 -8.02
CA GLU A 184 -16.67 0.78 -8.27
C GLU A 184 -17.62 1.14 -7.13
N GLY A 185 -17.39 2.29 -6.52
CA GLY A 185 -18.22 2.84 -5.44
C GLY A 185 -18.34 1.99 -4.17
N TYR A 186 -17.57 0.89 -4.06
CA TYR A 186 -17.57 0.03 -2.88
C TYR A 186 -16.99 0.77 -1.67
N ASN A 187 -17.73 0.77 -0.55
CA ASN A 187 -17.23 1.34 0.70
C ASN A 187 -16.30 0.35 1.40
N HIS A 188 -15.00 0.47 1.16
CA HIS A 188 -13.99 -0.34 1.81
C HIS A 188 -13.60 0.24 3.16
N VAL A 189 -13.83 -0.51 4.24
CA VAL A 189 -13.40 -0.11 5.58
C VAL A 189 -11.93 -0.47 5.76
N LEU A 190 -11.06 0.53 5.85
CA LEU A 190 -9.62 0.35 6.04
C LEU A 190 -9.30 -0.04 7.48
N ILE A 191 -9.86 0.69 8.44
CA ILE A 191 -9.59 0.48 9.87
C ILE A 191 -10.86 0.77 10.69
N LYS A 192 -11.01 0.08 11.81
CA LYS A 192 -12.10 0.24 12.79
C LYS A 192 -11.59 0.01 14.20
N ASN A 193 -12.39 0.37 15.18
CA ASN A 193 -12.12 0.18 16.62
C ASN A 193 -10.91 0.99 17.12
N MET A 194 -10.61 2.12 16.49
CA MET A 194 -9.66 3.09 17.04
C MET A 194 -10.29 3.83 18.24
N ASP A 195 -9.48 4.49 19.03
CA ASP A 195 -9.98 5.45 20.02
C ASP A 195 -10.54 6.72 19.33
N ALA A 196 -11.22 7.58 20.09
CA ALA A 196 -11.82 8.82 19.61
C ALA A 196 -10.90 10.06 19.75
N SER A 197 -9.61 9.88 19.99
CA SER A 197 -8.64 10.98 19.98
C SER A 197 -8.44 11.52 18.55
N GLU A 198 -7.96 12.77 18.44
CA GLU A 198 -7.57 13.34 17.15
C GLU A 198 -6.33 12.61 16.61
N LYS A 199 -6.35 12.29 15.33
CA LYS A 199 -5.30 11.55 14.61
C LYS A 199 -4.86 12.30 13.37
N GLU A 200 -3.55 12.48 13.19
CA GLU A 200 -2.97 12.89 11.91
C GLU A 200 -2.83 11.65 11.03
N CYS A 201 -3.44 11.67 9.85
CA CYS A 201 -3.52 10.56 8.90
C CYS A 201 -2.76 10.88 7.60
N LEU A 202 -2.00 9.92 7.10
CA LEU A 202 -1.34 9.93 5.81
C LEU A 202 -1.81 8.71 5.03
N LEU A 203 -2.62 8.92 4.00
CA LEU A 203 -3.22 7.88 3.18
C LEU A 203 -2.60 7.88 1.80
N TYR A 204 -1.71 6.94 1.51
CA TYR A 204 -1.24 6.70 0.14
C TYR A 204 -2.36 6.10 -0.68
N ILE A 205 -2.54 6.63 -1.91
CA ILE A 205 -3.56 6.16 -2.85
C ILE A 205 -2.95 5.17 -3.86
N PRO A 206 -3.76 4.49 -4.69
CA PRO A 206 -3.30 3.40 -5.56
C PRO A 206 -2.15 3.75 -6.48
N LEU A 207 -1.36 2.74 -6.89
CA LEU A 207 -0.20 2.95 -7.77
C LEU A 207 -0.51 2.77 -9.25
N PHE A 208 -1.45 1.86 -9.60
CA PHE A 208 -1.66 1.41 -10.98
C PHE A 208 -3.12 1.57 -11.43
N SER A 209 -3.84 2.50 -10.82
CA SER A 209 -5.17 2.90 -11.26
C SER A 209 -5.25 4.41 -11.50
N GLU A 210 -6.20 4.78 -12.33
CA GLU A 210 -6.66 6.15 -12.51
C GLU A 210 -7.91 6.34 -11.65
N GLU A 211 -7.92 7.34 -10.80
CA GLU A 211 -9.04 7.67 -9.95
C GLU A 211 -9.75 8.91 -10.50
N ASN A 212 -11.10 8.81 -10.64
CA ASN A 212 -11.96 9.95 -10.99
C ASN A 212 -12.50 10.65 -9.73
N SER A 213 -12.73 9.90 -8.65
CA SER A 213 -13.15 10.41 -7.35
C SER A 213 -12.67 9.47 -6.26
N ILE A 214 -12.19 10.04 -5.15
CA ILE A 214 -11.83 9.31 -3.93
C ILE A 214 -12.55 9.95 -2.77
N LYS A 215 -13.49 9.22 -2.15
CA LYS A 215 -14.23 9.68 -0.96
C LYS A 215 -13.75 8.97 0.28
N ILE A 216 -13.18 9.73 1.22
CA ILE A 216 -12.77 9.22 2.53
C ILE A 216 -13.97 9.31 3.46
N GLY A 217 -14.34 8.18 4.07
CA GLY A 217 -15.47 8.07 4.98
C GLY A 217 -15.02 7.94 6.43
N VAL A 218 -15.58 8.76 7.29
CA VAL A 218 -15.47 8.68 8.75
C VAL A 218 -16.81 8.42 9.40
N GLN A 219 -16.82 7.91 10.62
CA GLN A 219 -18.07 7.70 11.36
C GLN A 219 -18.87 9.00 11.44
N GLU A 220 -20.19 8.92 11.24
CA GLU A 220 -21.11 10.07 11.38
C GLU A 220 -20.93 10.77 12.74
N GLY A 221 -20.74 12.08 12.70
CA GLY A 221 -20.46 12.91 13.87
C GLY A 221 -18.98 13.02 14.24
N ALA A 222 -18.07 12.28 13.60
CA ALA A 222 -16.65 12.50 13.74
C ALA A 222 -16.18 13.71 12.90
N THR A 223 -15.09 14.34 13.34
CA THR A 223 -14.43 15.43 12.61
C THR A 223 -13.62 14.88 11.44
N MET A 224 -13.51 15.66 10.36
CA MET A 224 -12.51 15.50 9.31
C MET A 224 -12.08 16.88 8.82
N THR A 225 -10.78 17.15 8.88
CA THR A 225 -10.20 18.43 8.46
C THR A 225 -8.95 18.21 7.61
N LYS A 226 -8.57 19.22 6.83
CA LYS A 226 -7.28 19.24 6.13
C LYS A 226 -6.14 19.05 7.13
N GLY A 227 -5.22 18.12 6.83
CA GLY A 227 -3.96 18.01 7.57
C GLY A 227 -2.90 18.95 6.99
N GLU A 228 -1.88 19.28 7.77
CA GLU A 228 -0.71 19.99 7.27
C GLU A 228 0.19 19.04 6.47
N ALA A 229 0.80 19.52 5.37
CA ALA A 229 1.76 18.73 4.60
C ALA A 229 2.97 18.37 5.49
N PRO A 230 3.20 17.08 5.76
CA PRO A 230 4.19 16.67 6.77
C PRO A 230 5.62 16.66 6.26
N PHE A 231 5.81 16.79 4.95
CA PHE A 231 7.11 16.71 4.31
C PHE A 231 7.46 18.05 3.66
N ARG A 232 8.76 18.35 3.68
CA ARG A 232 9.29 19.61 3.16
C ARG A 232 9.99 19.40 1.84
N HIS A 233 10.27 20.50 1.16
CA HIS A 233 10.94 20.52 -0.13
C HIS A 233 10.16 19.78 -1.22
N ARG A 234 10.44 20.13 -2.45
CA ARG A 234 9.82 19.56 -3.64
C ARG A 234 10.92 18.98 -4.52
N VAL A 235 11.12 17.67 -4.45
CA VAL A 235 12.11 16.97 -5.26
C VAL A 235 11.40 16.09 -6.28
N GLY A 236 11.48 16.44 -7.56
CA GLY A 236 10.91 15.65 -8.64
C GLY A 236 11.65 14.32 -8.78
N ILE A 237 10.92 13.22 -8.99
CA ILE A 237 11.51 11.93 -9.32
C ILE A 237 10.88 11.35 -10.58
N PHE A 238 11.69 11.19 -11.63
CA PHE A 238 11.32 10.52 -12.87
C PHE A 238 11.99 9.14 -12.91
N GLY A 239 11.20 8.09 -13.13
CA GLY A 239 11.73 6.74 -13.07
C GLY A 239 10.90 5.67 -13.74
N SER A 240 11.41 4.46 -13.64
CA SER A 240 10.90 3.24 -14.24
C SER A 240 9.75 2.60 -13.45
N SER A 241 9.48 1.32 -13.72
CA SER A 241 8.59 0.47 -12.90
C SER A 241 9.01 0.40 -11.43
N TYR A 242 10.27 0.57 -11.14
CA TYR A 242 10.78 0.58 -9.76
C TYR A 242 10.30 1.81 -8.99
N THR A 243 10.42 2.98 -9.60
CA THR A 243 9.90 4.24 -9.01
C THR A 243 8.38 4.25 -8.97
N HIS A 244 7.71 3.62 -9.96
CA HIS A 244 6.25 3.46 -10.01
C HIS A 244 5.74 2.56 -8.88
N GLY A 245 6.53 1.55 -8.45
CA GLY A 245 6.24 0.66 -7.34
C GLY A 245 5.75 -0.72 -7.75
N THR A 246 6.14 -1.21 -8.93
CA THR A 246 5.83 -2.60 -9.34
C THR A 246 6.34 -3.58 -8.30
N SER A 247 5.50 -4.55 -7.94
CA SER A 247 5.78 -5.64 -6.98
C SER A 247 5.87 -5.23 -5.51
N THR A 248 5.48 -4.00 -5.15
CA THR A 248 5.27 -3.67 -3.73
C THR A 248 4.00 -4.34 -3.21
N SER A 249 3.95 -4.61 -1.91
CA SER A 249 2.74 -5.16 -1.28
C SER A 249 1.60 -4.12 -1.16
N ARG A 250 1.93 -2.82 -1.07
CA ARG A 250 1.01 -1.70 -0.84
C ARG A 250 1.67 -0.36 -1.21
N PRO A 251 0.90 0.71 -1.46
CA PRO A 251 1.42 1.95 -2.02
C PRO A 251 2.57 2.62 -1.25
N GLY A 252 2.52 2.63 0.07
CA GLY A 252 3.56 3.24 0.90
C GLY A 252 4.89 2.49 0.92
N MET A 253 5.00 1.31 0.30
CA MET A 253 6.23 0.51 0.25
C MET A 253 7.11 0.80 -0.95
N THR A 254 6.72 1.68 -1.86
CA THR A 254 7.62 2.17 -2.91
C THR A 254 8.87 2.81 -2.29
N TYR A 255 10.05 2.67 -2.92
CA TYR A 255 11.26 3.28 -2.36
C TYR A 255 11.19 4.81 -2.26
N PRO A 256 10.49 5.55 -3.16
CA PRO A 256 10.31 6.99 -2.98
C PRO A 256 9.45 7.35 -1.75
N ALA A 257 8.37 6.60 -1.50
CA ALA A 257 7.52 6.82 -0.32
C ALA A 257 8.27 6.51 0.99
N GLN A 258 9.06 5.43 1.00
CA GLN A 258 9.93 5.09 2.14
C GLN A 258 11.00 6.16 2.37
N PHE A 259 11.71 6.58 1.30
CA PHE A 259 12.70 7.66 1.39
C PHE A 259 12.09 8.94 1.97
N THR A 260 10.90 9.34 1.48
CA THR A 260 10.18 10.53 1.98
C THR A 260 9.90 10.42 3.48
N ARG A 261 9.36 9.28 3.97
CA ARG A 261 9.12 9.08 5.41
C ARG A 261 10.39 9.03 6.26
N MET A 262 11.48 8.50 5.70
CA MET A 262 12.79 8.41 6.39
C MET A 262 13.50 9.76 6.51
N THR A 263 13.25 10.68 5.59
CA THR A 263 14.05 11.92 5.46
C THR A 263 13.26 13.20 5.71
N GLY A 264 11.93 13.16 5.58
CA GLY A 264 11.09 14.34 5.58
C GLY A 264 11.15 15.17 4.29
N ILE A 265 11.90 14.72 3.27
CA ILE A 265 11.98 15.36 1.94
C ILE A 265 10.94 14.74 1.02
N GLN A 266 10.07 15.57 0.43
CA GLN A 266 9.00 15.09 -0.43
C GLN A 266 9.52 14.71 -1.82
N LEU A 267 9.40 13.42 -2.18
CA LEU A 267 9.62 12.95 -3.55
C LEU A 267 8.31 12.96 -4.34
N LEU A 268 8.32 13.64 -5.50
CA LEU A 268 7.16 13.92 -6.35
C LEU A 268 7.28 13.06 -7.63
N SER A 269 6.55 11.94 -7.68
CA SER A 269 6.76 10.89 -8.68
C SER A 269 6.03 11.13 -9.99
N ILE A 270 6.74 11.01 -11.12
CA ILE A 270 6.17 10.87 -12.47
C ILE A 270 6.68 9.60 -13.16
N ALA A 271 6.86 8.54 -12.42
CA ALA A 271 7.36 7.27 -12.93
C ALA A 271 6.41 6.60 -13.93
N CYS A 272 6.99 5.92 -14.93
CA CYS A 272 6.27 5.17 -15.95
C CYS A 272 6.89 3.78 -16.12
N SER A 273 6.15 2.75 -15.68
CA SER A 273 6.57 1.34 -15.73
C SER A 273 6.91 0.90 -17.17
N GLY A 274 8.15 0.45 -17.41
CA GLY A 274 8.65 0.06 -18.73
C GLY A 274 8.97 1.21 -19.69
N ASN A 275 8.66 2.46 -19.33
CA ASN A 275 8.65 3.60 -20.23
C ASN A 275 9.51 4.80 -19.77
N CYS A 276 10.40 4.63 -18.82
CA CYS A 276 11.42 5.63 -18.51
C CYS A 276 12.67 5.38 -19.36
N LYS A 277 12.73 6.00 -20.56
CA LYS A 277 13.77 5.76 -21.57
C LYS A 277 14.45 7.05 -22.05
N LEU A 278 14.53 8.08 -21.19
CA LEU A 278 15.11 9.39 -21.49
C LEU A 278 14.45 10.07 -22.73
N GLN A 279 13.15 9.88 -22.93
CA GLN A 279 12.44 10.46 -24.06
C GLN A 279 12.35 11.99 -23.94
N SER A 280 12.47 12.68 -25.10
CA SER A 280 12.47 14.16 -25.14
C SER A 280 11.18 14.78 -24.60
N TYR A 281 10.01 14.14 -24.84
CA TYR A 281 8.73 14.65 -24.34
C TYR A 281 8.57 14.55 -22.81
N PHE A 282 9.26 13.62 -22.14
CA PHE A 282 9.34 13.64 -20.67
C PHE A 282 10.24 14.80 -20.19
N ALA A 283 11.34 15.06 -20.90
CA ALA A 283 12.16 16.25 -20.60
C ALA A 283 11.35 17.53 -20.82
N ASP A 284 10.53 17.61 -21.89
CA ASP A 284 9.63 18.76 -22.14
C ASP A 284 8.65 18.97 -21.00
N ALA A 285 8.05 17.90 -20.47
CA ALA A 285 7.18 18.01 -19.30
C ALA A 285 7.96 18.48 -18.05
N LEU A 286 9.16 17.92 -17.82
CA LEU A 286 9.99 18.28 -16.67
C LEU A 286 10.51 19.72 -16.70
N VAL A 287 10.64 20.35 -17.88
CA VAL A 287 10.97 21.78 -18.00
C VAL A 287 9.97 22.66 -17.27
N ASP A 288 8.70 22.29 -17.28
CA ASP A 288 7.62 23.02 -16.61
C ASP A 288 7.48 22.68 -15.11
N ALA A 289 8.29 21.76 -14.59
CA ALA A 289 8.13 21.28 -13.23
C ALA A 289 8.68 22.26 -12.19
N ASP A 290 7.86 22.59 -11.20
CA ASP A 290 8.30 23.34 -10.02
C ASP A 290 8.88 22.37 -8.98
N ALA A 291 10.21 22.20 -9.02
CA ALA A 291 10.97 21.40 -8.08
C ALA A 291 12.30 22.07 -7.74
N GLU A 292 12.82 21.78 -6.55
CA GLU A 292 14.11 22.30 -6.06
C GLU A 292 15.28 21.41 -6.52
N ALA A 293 14.99 20.15 -6.87
CA ALA A 293 15.95 19.14 -7.34
C ALA A 293 15.21 18.08 -8.15
N PHE A 294 15.98 17.30 -8.93
CA PHE A 294 15.45 16.16 -9.68
C PHE A 294 16.28 14.91 -9.45
N ILE A 295 15.60 13.78 -9.28
CA ILE A 295 16.19 12.44 -9.17
C ILE A 295 15.72 11.59 -10.36
N PHE A 296 16.63 10.78 -10.92
CA PHE A 296 16.34 9.97 -12.09
C PHE A 296 16.74 8.50 -11.86
N ASP A 297 15.74 7.59 -11.87
CA ASP A 297 15.89 6.16 -12.09
C ASP A 297 15.69 5.89 -13.59
N ALA A 298 16.65 6.31 -14.40
CA ALA A 298 16.48 6.44 -15.85
C ALA A 298 17.24 5.41 -16.68
N PHE A 299 17.98 4.46 -16.07
CA PHE A 299 18.79 3.50 -16.79
C PHE A 299 18.24 2.07 -16.81
N SER A 300 17.07 1.86 -16.21
CA SER A 300 16.44 0.54 -16.08
C SER A 300 15.74 0.08 -17.37
N ASN A 301 15.12 0.99 -18.12
CA ASN A 301 14.32 0.66 -19.30
C ASN A 301 14.98 0.92 -20.67
N PRO A 302 15.90 1.88 -20.85
CA PRO A 302 16.50 2.13 -22.15
C PRO A 302 17.50 1.04 -22.52
N THR A 303 17.75 0.86 -23.84
CA THR A 303 18.90 0.10 -24.33
C THR A 303 20.20 0.92 -24.24
N PRO A 304 21.39 0.31 -24.35
CA PRO A 304 22.63 1.05 -24.41
C PRO A 304 22.66 2.15 -25.50
N GLU A 305 22.07 1.85 -26.68
CA GLU A 305 21.96 2.80 -27.78
C GLU A 305 21.08 3.99 -27.45
N MET A 306 19.92 3.74 -26.81
CA MET A 306 19.05 4.82 -26.34
C MET A 306 19.72 5.69 -25.28
N ILE A 307 20.49 5.10 -24.37
CA ILE A 307 21.26 5.87 -23.37
C ILE A 307 22.26 6.77 -24.08
N LYS A 308 23.01 6.20 -25.02
CA LYS A 308 24.02 6.93 -25.81
C LYS A 308 23.41 8.10 -26.60
N GLU A 309 22.26 7.89 -27.22
CA GLU A 309 21.56 8.88 -28.02
C GLU A 309 20.96 9.99 -27.20
N ARG A 310 20.32 9.63 -26.04
CA ARG A 310 19.33 10.51 -25.37
C ARG A 310 19.85 11.19 -24.12
N LEU A 311 20.87 10.63 -23.44
CA LEU A 311 21.29 11.11 -22.12
C LEU A 311 21.71 12.58 -22.13
N PHE A 312 22.62 12.97 -23.04
CA PHE A 312 23.11 14.35 -23.08
C PHE A 312 22.03 15.37 -23.50
N PRO A 313 21.25 15.13 -24.57
CA PRO A 313 20.13 16.03 -24.89
C PRO A 313 19.12 16.17 -23.74
N PHE A 314 18.83 15.11 -23.00
CA PHE A 314 17.97 15.11 -21.83
C PHE A 314 18.54 15.99 -20.70
N ILE A 315 19.83 15.79 -20.37
CA ILE A 315 20.53 16.60 -19.35
C ILE A 315 20.61 18.06 -19.76
N GLU A 316 20.99 18.36 -21.00
CA GLU A 316 21.17 19.73 -21.50
C GLU A 316 19.87 20.52 -21.44
N LYS A 317 18.74 19.90 -21.86
CA LYS A 317 17.43 20.50 -21.77
C LYS A 317 17.03 20.86 -20.34
N LEU A 318 17.21 19.93 -19.40
CA LEU A 318 16.85 20.16 -18.00
C LEU A 318 17.80 21.14 -17.30
N ASN A 319 19.09 21.07 -17.58
CA ASN A 319 20.07 21.98 -17.01
C ASN A 319 19.85 23.43 -17.47
N ALA A 320 19.44 23.60 -18.73
CA ALA A 320 19.06 24.92 -19.26
C ALA A 320 17.77 25.46 -18.62
N ALA A 321 16.79 24.61 -18.37
CA ALA A 321 15.51 24.99 -17.77
C ALA A 321 15.59 25.24 -16.26
N HIS A 322 16.48 24.54 -15.57
CA HIS A 322 16.62 24.56 -14.12
C HIS A 322 18.06 24.87 -13.67
N PRO A 323 18.59 26.04 -14.03
CA PRO A 323 19.97 26.41 -13.70
C PRO A 323 20.18 26.41 -12.18
N GLY A 324 21.29 25.80 -11.72
CA GLY A 324 21.65 25.73 -10.31
C GLY A 324 20.81 24.74 -9.48
N LYS A 325 19.95 23.92 -10.10
CA LYS A 325 19.24 22.83 -9.41
C LYS A 325 19.91 21.49 -9.68
N PRO A 326 20.10 20.62 -8.67
CA PRO A 326 20.79 19.36 -8.88
C PRO A 326 19.94 18.36 -9.66
N LEU A 327 20.56 17.73 -10.66
CA LEU A 327 20.06 16.62 -11.45
C LEU A 327 20.80 15.35 -11.00
N ILE A 328 20.11 14.48 -10.24
CA ILE A 328 20.72 13.34 -9.54
C ILE A 328 20.29 12.04 -10.22
N PHE A 329 21.20 11.45 -11.00
CA PHE A 329 20.98 10.16 -11.64
C PHE A 329 21.36 9.03 -10.70
N GLN A 330 20.55 7.98 -10.66
CA GLN A 330 20.82 6.75 -9.91
C GLN A 330 21.37 5.68 -10.86
N HIS A 331 22.39 4.95 -10.43
CA HIS A 331 22.76 3.68 -11.05
C HIS A 331 21.58 2.71 -10.94
N THR A 332 21.34 1.87 -11.95
CA THR A 332 20.28 0.87 -11.87
C THR A 332 20.67 -0.26 -10.89
N ILE A 333 19.67 -0.90 -10.29
CA ILE A 333 19.89 -2.01 -9.37
C ILE A 333 20.33 -3.27 -10.12
N TYR A 334 20.97 -4.17 -9.40
CA TYR A 334 21.15 -5.55 -9.86
C TYR A 334 19.80 -6.24 -9.97
N ARG A 335 19.58 -7.00 -11.03
CA ARG A 335 18.38 -7.81 -11.25
C ARG A 335 18.69 -9.28 -10.98
N GLU A 336 17.95 -9.92 -10.10
CA GLU A 336 18.20 -11.31 -9.69
C GLU A 336 18.11 -12.32 -10.84
N LYS A 337 17.35 -11.99 -11.89
CA LYS A 337 17.29 -12.77 -13.13
C LYS A 337 18.67 -12.97 -13.78
N ARG A 338 19.63 -12.09 -13.52
CA ARG A 338 21.00 -12.18 -14.03
C ARG A 338 21.76 -13.40 -13.49
N ASN A 339 21.38 -13.91 -12.31
CA ASN A 339 22.12 -14.97 -11.63
C ASN A 339 22.31 -16.23 -12.49
N PHE A 340 21.32 -16.56 -13.33
CA PHE A 340 21.33 -17.79 -14.12
C PHE A 340 20.99 -17.57 -15.60
N ASP A 341 20.44 -16.42 -15.99
CA ASP A 341 20.19 -16.04 -17.38
C ASP A 341 21.38 -15.24 -17.94
N LEU A 342 22.37 -15.94 -18.51
CA LEU A 342 23.59 -15.35 -19.02
C LEU A 342 23.33 -14.35 -20.16
N SER A 343 22.26 -14.53 -20.93
CA SER A 343 21.86 -13.59 -21.99
C SER A 343 21.38 -12.28 -21.38
N ASN A 344 20.52 -12.37 -20.35
CA ASN A 344 20.06 -11.22 -19.62
C ASN A 344 21.19 -10.52 -18.86
N ASP A 345 22.09 -11.28 -18.24
CA ASP A 345 23.26 -10.73 -17.55
C ASP A 345 24.12 -9.88 -18.49
N LYS A 346 24.46 -10.41 -19.66
CA LYS A 346 25.24 -9.69 -20.68
C LYS A 346 24.53 -8.41 -21.14
N ALA A 347 23.22 -8.45 -21.37
CA ALA A 347 22.45 -7.30 -21.82
C ALA A 347 22.35 -6.21 -20.74
N GLU A 348 22.09 -6.60 -19.49
CA GLU A 348 22.05 -5.67 -18.36
C GLU A 348 23.41 -5.06 -18.07
N GLN A 349 24.50 -5.86 -18.16
CA GLN A 349 25.87 -5.36 -17.98
C GLN A 349 26.24 -4.32 -19.05
N ALA A 350 25.94 -4.60 -20.31
CA ALA A 350 26.22 -3.64 -21.41
C ALA A 350 25.49 -2.31 -21.20
N LYS A 351 24.26 -2.36 -20.68
CA LYS A 351 23.48 -1.17 -20.34
C LYS A 351 24.11 -0.38 -19.18
N MET A 352 24.54 -1.08 -18.12
CA MET A 352 25.20 -0.47 -16.97
C MET A 352 26.53 0.17 -17.38
N ASP A 353 27.35 -0.52 -18.18
CA ASP A 353 28.62 -0.01 -18.67
C ASP A 353 28.46 1.26 -19.53
N MET A 354 27.42 1.30 -20.37
CA MET A 354 27.08 2.50 -21.15
C MET A 354 26.69 3.66 -20.26
N ALA A 355 25.79 3.42 -19.29
CA ALA A 355 25.36 4.44 -18.33
C ALA A 355 26.54 4.99 -17.51
N ASP A 356 27.38 4.12 -16.96
CA ASP A 356 28.56 4.48 -16.17
C ASP A 356 29.55 5.32 -16.98
N SER A 357 29.84 4.88 -18.23
CA SER A 357 30.77 5.58 -19.13
C SER A 357 30.28 7.00 -19.42
N LEU A 358 29.02 7.17 -19.78
CA LEU A 358 28.46 8.48 -20.12
C LEU A 358 28.23 9.36 -18.89
N MET A 359 27.82 8.80 -17.76
CA MET A 359 27.66 9.56 -16.52
C MET A 359 28.99 10.06 -15.96
N LYS A 360 30.11 9.31 -16.12
CA LYS A 360 31.47 9.80 -15.81
C LYS A 360 31.85 11.05 -16.61
N ILE A 361 31.34 11.18 -17.83
CA ILE A 361 31.52 12.39 -18.64
C ILE A 361 30.58 13.49 -18.18
N ALA A 362 29.29 13.16 -17.99
CA ALA A 362 28.24 14.11 -17.62
C ALA A 362 28.58 14.86 -16.32
N VAL A 363 28.98 14.15 -15.24
CA VAL A 363 29.32 14.77 -13.96
C VAL A 363 30.55 15.66 -13.99
N LYS A 364 31.44 15.49 -15.01
CA LYS A 364 32.56 16.40 -15.23
C LYS A 364 32.17 17.62 -16.06
N LYS A 365 31.23 17.45 -17.00
CA LYS A 365 30.78 18.51 -17.92
C LYS A 365 29.80 19.46 -17.26
N TYR A 366 28.93 18.98 -16.38
CA TYR A 366 27.85 19.77 -15.79
C TYR A 366 27.99 19.81 -14.25
N PRO A 367 28.17 20.99 -13.63
CA PRO A 367 28.45 21.10 -12.19
C PRO A 367 27.31 20.63 -11.29
N ASP A 368 26.06 20.70 -11.76
CA ASP A 368 24.87 20.35 -11.00
C ASP A 368 24.34 18.94 -11.33
N VAL A 369 25.10 18.15 -12.13
CA VAL A 369 24.77 16.76 -12.44
C VAL A 369 25.56 15.82 -11.54
N TYR A 370 24.84 14.88 -10.93
CA TYR A 370 25.38 13.91 -9.99
C TYR A 370 25.01 12.48 -10.39
N TYR A 371 25.87 11.54 -10.02
CA TYR A 371 25.64 10.12 -10.23
C TYR A 371 25.79 9.35 -8.92
N VAL A 372 24.71 8.73 -8.45
CA VAL A 372 24.66 7.91 -7.24
C VAL A 372 24.81 6.45 -7.64
N THR A 373 25.94 5.85 -7.27
CA THR A 373 26.31 4.47 -7.63
C THR A 373 26.08 3.45 -6.51
N THR A 374 25.59 3.90 -5.35
CA THR A 374 25.33 3.04 -4.20
C THR A 374 23.95 2.37 -4.23
N THR A 375 23.19 2.56 -5.30
CA THR A 375 21.85 2.00 -5.47
C THR A 375 21.88 0.48 -5.34
N ASN A 376 21.16 -0.05 -4.36
CA ASN A 376 21.12 -1.48 -4.08
C ASN A 376 19.73 -1.90 -3.61
N ALA A 377 19.18 -2.97 -4.19
CA ALA A 377 17.93 -3.58 -3.80
C ALA A 377 18.05 -5.09 -3.55
N THR A 378 19.29 -5.59 -3.55
CA THR A 378 19.62 -7.01 -3.44
C THR A 378 20.21 -7.30 -2.07
N ASP A 379 19.76 -8.33 -1.41
CA ASP A 379 20.35 -8.88 -0.19
C ASP A 379 21.38 -9.97 -0.50
N PRO A 380 22.14 -10.46 0.49
CA PRO A 380 23.13 -11.51 0.29
C PRO A 380 22.58 -12.85 -0.20
N ALA A 381 21.27 -13.11 0.02
CA ALA A 381 20.61 -14.34 -0.42
C ALA A 381 20.12 -14.27 -1.87
N HIS A 382 20.09 -13.06 -2.46
CA HIS A 382 19.56 -12.80 -3.80
C HIS A 382 18.06 -13.20 -3.96
N ASP A 383 17.25 -13.06 -2.90
CA ASP A 383 15.82 -13.40 -2.93
C ASP A 383 14.88 -12.20 -2.68
N SER A 384 15.39 -10.97 -2.78
CA SER A 384 14.62 -9.75 -2.57
C SER A 384 13.69 -9.37 -3.75
N SER A 385 13.70 -10.12 -4.85
CA SER A 385 12.90 -9.87 -6.06
C SER A 385 11.68 -10.77 -6.15
N VAL A 386 10.57 -10.25 -6.73
CA VAL A 386 9.32 -10.99 -6.94
C VAL A 386 9.34 -11.80 -8.25
N ASP A 387 9.94 -11.26 -9.31
CA ASP A 387 9.93 -11.84 -10.66
C ASP A 387 11.34 -11.90 -11.30
N GLY A 388 12.37 -11.73 -10.48
CA GLY A 388 13.77 -11.66 -10.92
C GLY A 388 14.18 -10.29 -11.48
N VAL A 389 13.25 -9.36 -11.62
CA VAL A 389 13.45 -7.99 -12.11
C VAL A 389 13.04 -6.96 -11.08
N HIS A 390 11.86 -7.09 -10.51
CA HIS A 390 11.28 -6.10 -9.59
C HIS A 390 11.44 -6.53 -8.13
N PRO A 391 12.00 -5.65 -7.29
CA PRO A 391 12.10 -5.90 -5.85
C PRO A 391 10.73 -6.04 -5.21
N GLY A 392 10.63 -6.88 -4.17
CA GLY A 392 9.57 -6.79 -3.19
C GLY A 392 9.82 -5.68 -2.16
N ASP A 393 8.99 -5.60 -1.13
CA ASP A 393 9.10 -4.58 -0.08
C ASP A 393 10.49 -4.51 0.56
N HIS A 394 11.10 -5.67 0.82
CA HIS A 394 12.46 -5.75 1.39
C HIS A 394 13.49 -5.08 0.47
N GLY A 395 13.51 -5.44 -0.82
CA GLY A 395 14.45 -4.86 -1.77
C GLY A 395 14.21 -3.36 -1.98
N TYR A 396 12.96 -2.89 -1.97
CA TYR A 396 12.69 -1.45 -2.02
C TYR A 396 13.12 -0.71 -0.74
N THR A 397 13.10 -1.37 0.42
CA THR A 397 13.66 -0.81 1.66
C THR A 397 15.18 -0.68 1.55
N LEU A 398 15.87 -1.72 1.08
CA LEU A 398 17.31 -1.67 0.80
C LEU A 398 17.66 -0.54 -0.18
N TRP A 399 16.85 -0.36 -1.23
CA TRP A 399 17.05 0.74 -2.17
C TRP A 399 16.96 2.10 -1.48
N ALA A 400 15.85 2.36 -0.78
CA ALA A 400 15.66 3.64 -0.08
C ALA A 400 16.81 3.95 0.90
N GLU A 401 17.29 2.95 1.63
CA GLU A 401 18.40 3.09 2.57
C GLU A 401 19.73 3.34 1.86
N SER A 402 20.01 2.64 0.76
CA SER A 402 21.27 2.74 0.02
C SER A 402 21.51 4.11 -0.62
N ILE A 403 20.42 4.76 -1.09
CA ILE A 403 20.49 6.09 -1.71
C ILE A 403 20.38 7.24 -0.71
N ARG A 404 19.87 6.98 0.50
CA ARG A 404 19.55 8.04 1.48
C ARG A 404 20.72 8.95 1.78
N LYS A 405 21.83 8.40 2.24
CA LYS A 405 23.00 9.21 2.61
C LYS A 405 23.59 10.00 1.44
N PRO A 406 23.89 9.39 0.27
CA PRO A 406 24.45 10.13 -0.86
C PRO A 406 23.53 11.21 -1.41
N ILE A 407 22.23 10.94 -1.54
CA ILE A 407 21.25 11.94 -2.00
C ILE A 407 21.17 13.10 -1.02
N LEU A 408 21.01 12.84 0.28
CA LEU A 408 20.98 13.91 1.30
C LEU A 408 22.26 14.75 1.30
N LYS A 409 23.43 14.13 1.08
CA LYS A 409 24.72 14.86 0.97
C LYS A 409 24.72 15.81 -0.23
N ILE A 410 24.13 15.42 -1.36
CA ILE A 410 24.01 16.26 -2.54
C ILE A 410 23.02 17.39 -2.26
N LEU A 411 21.79 17.06 -1.84
CA LEU A 411 20.70 18.02 -1.59
C LEU A 411 21.11 19.11 -0.59
N LYS A 412 21.86 18.73 0.45
CA LYS A 412 22.37 19.67 1.45
C LYS A 412 23.24 20.78 0.85
N LYS A 413 23.98 20.54 -0.25
CA LYS A 413 24.78 21.57 -0.94
C LYS A 413 23.91 22.70 -1.54
N TYR A 414 22.65 22.39 -1.79
CA TYR A 414 21.64 23.29 -2.37
C TYR A 414 20.65 23.82 -1.32
N GLY A 415 20.94 23.65 -0.03
CA GLY A 415 20.07 24.13 1.05
C GLY A 415 18.86 23.25 1.37
N ILE A 416 18.68 22.17 0.66
CA ILE A 416 17.59 21.18 0.84
C ILE A 416 17.97 20.24 1.99
N LYS A 417 17.23 20.32 3.14
CA LYS A 417 17.56 19.62 4.41
C LYS A 417 16.34 18.96 5.02
#